data_ac0f7c8837803c5ab9a994ad495b17ff
#
_entry.id   ac0f7c8837803c5ab9a994ad495b17ff
#
_cell.length_a   1.000
_cell.length_b   1.000
_cell.length_c   1.000
_cell.angle_alpha   90.00
_cell.angle_beta   90.00
_cell.angle_gamma   90.00
#
_symmetry.space_group_name_H-M   'P 1'
#
loop_
_entity.id
_entity.type
_entity.pdbx_description
1 polymer ?
#
loop_
_entity_poly.entity_id
_entity_poly.type
_entity_poly.pdbx_seq_one_letter_code
_entity_poly.pdbx_strand_id
1 'polypeptide(L)'
;KIIARTYDEIIRVLADVMILNADDTVTINQTKLPAYIVQERFRSLDSSHMEYLINALSENEAKIRNVRAFILTAAYNAPSNMDAYYTALVSYDMREGGL
;
A
#
# COMPACT_ATOMS: atom_id res chain seq x y z
N LYS A 1 -7.89 -13.38 13.34
CA LYS A 1 -6.58 -13.56 13.86
C LYS A 1 -5.50 -13.20 12.89
N ILE A 2 -5.51 -13.87 11.74
CA ILE A 2 -4.53 -13.56 10.71
C ILE A 2 -4.70 -12.12 10.26
N ILE A 3 -5.93 -11.68 10.12
CA ILE A 3 -6.23 -10.32 9.69
C ILE A 3 -5.74 -9.30 10.72
N ALA A 4 -5.95 -9.58 12.01
CA ALA A 4 -5.50 -8.67 13.05
C ALA A 4 -3.99 -8.55 13.07
N ARG A 5 -3.29 -9.67 12.92
CA ARG A 5 -1.84 -9.66 12.89
C ARG A 5 -1.33 -8.91 11.66
N THR A 6 -1.98 -9.12 10.53
CA THR A 6 -1.61 -8.45 9.29
C THR A 6 -1.78 -6.94 9.42
N TYR A 7 -2.90 -6.53 10.00
CA TYR A 7 -3.17 -5.12 10.22
C TYR A 7 -2.09 -4.49 11.10
N ASP A 8 -1.77 -5.15 12.22
CA ASP A 8 -0.75 -4.64 13.13
C ASP A 8 0.60 -4.50 12.45
N GLU A 9 0.94 -5.46 11.61
CA GLU A 9 2.21 -5.44 10.90
C GLU A 9 2.27 -4.26 9.94
N ILE A 10 1.19 -4.02 9.22
CA ILE A 10 1.12 -2.90 8.30
C ILE A 10 1.26 -1.58 9.06
N ILE A 11 0.52 -1.43 10.15
CA ILE A 11 0.56 -0.21 10.95
C ILE A 11 1.98 0.03 11.47
N ARG A 12 2.65 -1.02 11.92
CA ARG A 12 4.00 -0.88 12.45
C ARG A 12 4.97 -0.38 11.39
N VAL A 13 4.88 -0.94 10.19
CA VAL A 13 5.76 -0.52 9.10
C VAL A 13 5.50 0.93 8.71
N LEU A 14 4.23 1.31 8.60
CA LEU A 14 3.88 2.69 8.26
C LEU A 14 4.34 3.65 9.35
N ALA A 15 4.16 3.27 10.62
CA ALA A 15 4.57 4.12 11.73
C ALA A 15 6.07 4.34 11.74
N ASP A 16 6.84 3.30 11.42
CA ASP A 16 8.30 3.43 11.35
C ASP A 16 8.73 4.53 10.37
N VAL A 17 8.01 4.64 9.27
CA VAL A 17 8.33 5.67 8.28
C VAL A 17 7.92 7.05 8.80
N MET A 18 6.78 7.12 9.47
CA MET A 18 6.25 8.42 9.91
C MET A 18 7.09 9.08 10.99
N ILE A 19 7.91 8.32 11.69
CA ILE A 19 8.78 8.90 12.74
C ILE A 19 10.15 9.31 12.22
N LEU A 20 10.43 9.08 10.94
CA LEU A 20 11.71 9.46 10.35
C LEU A 20 11.80 10.98 10.18
N ASN A 21 13.03 11.48 10.15
CA ASN A 21 13.26 12.88 9.85
C ASN A 21 13.04 13.12 8.37
N ALA A 22 12.70 14.36 8.02
CA ALA A 22 12.35 14.70 6.64
C ALA A 22 13.49 14.38 5.67
N ASP A 23 14.72 14.51 6.11
CA ASP A 23 15.88 14.28 5.23
C ASP A 23 16.40 12.84 5.26
N ASP A 24 15.76 11.98 6.05
CA ASP A 24 16.05 10.55 5.97
C ASP A 24 15.55 10.00 4.64
N THR A 25 15.96 8.78 4.31
CA THR A 25 15.51 8.14 3.08
C THR A 25 14.77 6.85 3.39
N VAL A 26 13.89 6.49 2.48
CA VAL A 26 13.15 5.23 2.54
C VAL A 26 13.32 4.55 1.18
N THR A 27 13.64 3.27 1.21
CA THR A 27 13.79 2.52 -0.03
C THR A 27 12.44 1.92 -0.43
N ILE A 28 11.96 2.34 -1.60
CA ILE A 28 10.71 1.83 -2.15
C ILE A 28 11.06 1.19 -3.50
N ASN A 29 10.82 -0.10 -3.60
CA ASN A 29 11.08 -0.83 -4.84
C ASN A 29 12.49 -0.57 -5.36
N GLN A 30 13.47 -0.67 -4.46
CA GLN A 30 14.90 -0.53 -4.78
C GLN A 30 15.32 0.90 -5.11
N THR A 31 14.45 1.86 -4.93
CA THR A 31 14.75 3.27 -5.16
C THR A 31 14.71 4.01 -3.84
N LYS A 32 15.74 4.78 -3.56
CA LYS A 32 15.78 5.60 -2.34
C LYS A 32 15.01 6.89 -2.56
N LEU A 33 14.04 7.13 -1.70
CA LEU A 33 13.22 8.33 -1.77
C LEU A 33 13.35 9.10 -0.48
N PRO A 34 13.27 10.45 -0.54
CA PRO A 34 13.26 11.23 0.70
C PRO A 34 12.07 10.84 1.57
N ALA A 35 12.31 10.74 2.87
CA ALA A 35 11.27 10.31 3.79
C ALA A 35 10.03 11.21 3.72
N TYR A 36 10.23 12.53 3.54
CA TYR A 36 9.09 13.44 3.53
C TYR A 36 8.13 13.15 2.38
N ILE A 37 8.66 12.66 1.25
CA ILE A 37 7.79 12.30 0.12
C ILE A 37 6.96 11.07 0.45
N VAL A 38 7.60 10.07 1.03
CA VAL A 38 6.90 8.83 1.41
C VAL A 38 5.89 9.11 2.51
N GLN A 39 6.27 9.94 3.49
CA GLN A 39 5.37 10.31 4.57
C GLN A 39 4.13 11.02 4.05
N GLU A 40 4.32 11.91 3.10
CA GLU A 40 3.20 12.64 2.52
C GLU A 40 2.25 11.67 1.82
N ARG A 41 2.82 10.72 1.11
CA ARG A 41 2.03 9.71 0.42
C ARG A 41 1.25 8.86 1.41
N PHE A 42 1.89 8.48 2.52
CA PHE A 42 1.24 7.65 3.53
C PHE A 42 0.12 8.39 4.24
N ARG A 43 0.21 9.72 4.34
CA ARG A 43 -0.86 10.50 4.97
C ARG A 43 -2.15 10.45 4.17
N SER A 44 -2.07 10.14 2.90
CA SER A 44 -3.26 10.06 2.05
C SER A 44 -3.96 8.71 2.15
N LEU A 45 -3.38 7.75 2.87
CA LEU A 45 -3.98 6.44 3.02
C LEU A 45 -5.20 6.50 3.93
N ASP A 46 -6.26 5.84 3.52
CA ASP A 46 -7.48 5.78 4.33
C ASP A 46 -7.87 4.32 4.56
N SER A 47 -9.06 4.10 5.11
CA SER A 47 -9.49 2.75 5.45
C SER A 47 -9.62 1.86 4.22
N SER A 48 -10.00 2.42 3.08
CA SER A 48 -10.07 1.64 1.85
C SER A 48 -8.70 1.14 1.42
N HIS A 49 -7.69 2.01 1.56
CA HIS A 49 -6.32 1.62 1.25
C HIS A 49 -5.83 0.55 2.22
N MET A 50 -6.20 0.66 3.50
CA MET A 50 -5.81 -0.35 4.48
C MET A 50 -6.41 -1.70 4.13
N GLU A 51 -7.68 -1.73 3.72
CA GLU A 51 -8.32 -2.96 3.28
C GLU A 51 -7.60 -3.56 2.09
N TYR A 52 -7.23 -2.71 1.15
CA TYR A 52 -6.47 -3.14 -0.02
C TYR A 52 -5.14 -3.77 0.38
N LEU A 53 -4.42 -3.14 1.30
CA LEU A 53 -3.13 -3.64 1.76
C LEU A 53 -3.27 -4.97 2.49
N ILE A 54 -4.28 -5.09 3.33
CA ILE A 54 -4.54 -6.33 4.06
C ILE A 54 -4.81 -7.47 3.07
N ASN A 55 -5.65 -7.20 2.08
CA ASN A 55 -5.97 -8.22 1.09
C ASN A 55 -4.76 -8.58 0.24
N ALA A 56 -4.00 -7.58 -0.18
CA ALA A 56 -2.81 -7.82 -1.00
C ALA A 56 -1.78 -8.67 -0.25
N LEU A 57 -1.57 -8.35 1.02
CA LEU A 57 -0.63 -9.08 1.84
C LEU A 57 -1.10 -10.52 2.07
N SER A 58 -2.38 -10.68 2.39
CA SER A 58 -2.95 -12.00 2.65
C SER A 58 -2.92 -12.88 1.41
N GLU A 59 -3.25 -12.33 0.26
CA GLU A 59 -3.31 -13.10 -0.99
C GLU A 59 -1.94 -13.52 -1.48
N ASN A 60 -0.90 -12.80 -1.08
CA ASN A 60 0.45 -13.07 -1.57
C ASN A 60 1.38 -13.59 -0.49
N GLU A 61 0.84 -13.94 0.65
CA GLU A 61 1.65 -14.30 1.82
C GLU A 61 2.69 -15.37 1.52
N ALA A 62 2.31 -16.39 0.78
CA ALA A 62 3.21 -17.49 0.49
C ALA A 62 4.35 -17.10 -0.44
N LYS A 63 4.20 -16.02 -1.16
CA LYS A 63 5.20 -15.59 -2.16
C LYS A 63 6.10 -14.46 -1.66
N ILE A 64 5.71 -13.82 -0.57
CA ILE A 64 6.43 -12.65 -0.09
C ILE A 64 7.64 -13.10 0.71
N ARG A 65 8.82 -12.64 0.29
CA ARG A 65 10.05 -12.95 1.00
C ARG A 65 10.40 -11.89 2.04
N ASN A 66 10.10 -10.64 1.72
CA ASN A 66 10.39 -9.53 2.61
C ASN A 66 9.11 -8.77 2.83
N VAL A 67 8.47 -9.06 3.94
CA VAL A 67 7.15 -8.50 4.25
C VAL A 67 7.23 -6.98 4.38
N ARG A 68 8.27 -6.48 5.06
CA ARG A 68 8.42 -5.04 5.23
C ARG A 68 8.55 -4.33 3.90
N ALA A 69 9.39 -4.85 3.02
CA ALA A 69 9.57 -4.24 1.70
C ALA A 69 8.30 -4.28 0.89
N PHE A 70 7.56 -5.38 1.00
CA PHE A 70 6.28 -5.50 0.30
C PHE A 70 5.28 -4.45 0.79
N ILE A 71 5.18 -4.30 2.10
CA ILE A 71 4.24 -3.34 2.69
C ILE A 71 4.60 -1.93 2.27
N LEU A 72 5.88 -1.57 2.33
CA LEU A 72 6.33 -0.24 1.94
C LEU A 72 5.97 0.08 0.50
N THR A 73 6.26 -0.85 -0.39
CA THR A 73 6.00 -0.65 -1.81
C THR A 73 4.50 -0.61 -2.09
N ALA A 74 3.76 -1.55 -1.51
CA ALA A 74 2.32 -1.62 -1.73
C ALA A 74 1.61 -0.38 -1.19
N ALA A 75 2.03 0.08 0.00
CA ALA A 75 1.42 1.26 0.61
C ALA A 75 1.72 2.52 -0.20
N TYR A 76 2.95 2.62 -0.69
CA TYR A 76 3.34 3.78 -1.48
C TYR A 76 2.54 3.85 -2.79
N ASN A 77 2.26 2.69 -3.37
CA ASN A 77 1.56 2.62 -4.65
C ASN A 77 0.04 2.47 -4.51
N ALA A 78 -0.46 2.23 -3.30
CA ALA A 78 -1.88 1.95 -3.12
C ALA A 78 -2.81 3.02 -3.70
N PRO A 79 -2.58 4.31 -3.49
CA PRO A 79 -3.48 5.32 -4.05
C PRO A 79 -3.60 5.21 -5.57
N SER A 80 -2.47 5.05 -6.25
CA SER A 80 -2.47 4.96 -7.71
C SER A 80 -3.04 3.64 -8.19
N ASN A 81 -2.67 2.54 -7.52
CA ASN A 81 -3.12 1.21 -7.93
C ASN A 81 -4.61 1.04 -7.75
N MET A 82 -5.15 1.57 -6.65
CA MET A 82 -6.59 1.48 -6.42
C MET A 82 -7.37 2.29 -7.44
N ASP A 83 -6.89 3.48 -7.76
CA ASP A 83 -7.54 4.30 -8.77
C ASP A 83 -7.58 3.58 -10.11
N ALA A 84 -6.46 2.98 -10.49
CA ALA A 84 -6.38 2.26 -11.76
C ALA A 84 -7.31 1.05 -11.76
N TYR A 85 -7.36 0.34 -10.64
CA TYR A 85 -8.21 -0.83 -10.51
C TYR A 85 -9.68 -0.46 -10.65
N TYR A 86 -10.13 0.56 -9.93
CA TYR A 86 -11.52 0.97 -9.98
C TYR A 86 -11.91 1.56 -11.32
N THR A 87 -10.99 2.29 -11.94
CA THR A 87 -11.23 2.82 -13.27
C THR A 87 -11.43 1.68 -14.27
N ALA A 88 -10.60 0.65 -14.16
CA ALA A 88 -10.72 -0.50 -15.05
C ALA A 88 -12.06 -1.22 -14.84
N LEU A 89 -12.48 -1.36 -13.58
CA LEU A 89 -13.76 -2.01 -13.26
C LEU A 89 -14.93 -1.24 -13.85
N VAL A 90 -14.93 0.08 -13.70
CA VAL A 90 -16.00 0.92 -14.23
C VAL A 90 -16.06 0.79 -15.72
N SER A 91 -14.91 0.85 -16.40
CA SER A 91 -14.87 0.71 -17.85
C SER A 91 -15.39 -0.64 -18.30
N TYR A 92 -15.04 -1.69 -17.58
CA TYR A 92 -15.50 -3.03 -17.89
C TYR A 92 -17.01 -3.13 -17.73
N ASP A 93 -17.52 -2.62 -16.62
CA ASP A 93 -18.95 -2.67 -16.34
C ASP A 93 -19.74 -1.91 -17.40
N MET A 94 -19.26 -0.76 -17.82
CA MET A 94 -19.93 0.02 -18.84
C MET A 94 -19.95 -0.70 -20.17
N ARG A 95 -18.90 -1.44 -20.46
CA ARG A 95 -18.84 -2.19 -21.72
C ARG A 95 -19.71 -3.43 -21.71
N GLU A 96 -19.78 -4.09 -20.56
CA GLU A 96 -20.46 -5.37 -20.47
C GLU A 96 -21.91 -5.26 -20.06
N GLY A 97 -22.20 -4.45 -19.08
CA GLY A 97 -23.52 -4.46 -18.47
C GLY A 97 -24.32 -3.21 -18.67
N GLY A 98 -23.66 -2.10 -18.89
CA GLY A 98 -24.32 -0.82 -18.99
C GLY A 98 -24.92 -0.56 -20.36
N LEU A 99 -24.74 -1.50 -21.22
CA LEU A 99 -25.14 -1.28 -22.59
C LEU A 99 -26.08 -2.35 -23.08
#